data_97b002e8a1a6c1f18ab1b8ba887f79c1
#
_entry.id   97b002e8a1a6c1f18ab1b8ba887f79c1
#
_cell.length_a   1.000
_cell.length_b   1.000
_cell.length_c   1.000
_cell.angle_alpha   90.00
_cell.angle_beta   90.00
_cell.angle_gamma   90.00
#
_symmetry.space_group_name_H-M   'P 1'
#
loop_
_entity.id
_entity.type
_entity.pdbx_description
1 polymer ?
#
loop_
_entity_poly.entity_id
_entity_poly.type
_entity_poly.pdbx_seq_one_letter_code
_entity_poly.pdbx_strand_id
1 'polypeptide(L)'
;MSAKSKRTYKYGDQPIRITTVQVVEEQFGGAATAKQVDDYLRKQFPHYKDDTWLNLVVNTVNCNRSYWSFNKTARRTDDLTHRHHEYDRLFKRGNIFEIYQPSIHGIWELYQDQQGKWCYRKVKSEFEKAVDDASELLPSERKEILDAESKTPELIEVTTRVYKRSPYVVAEVLLRANGKCQSCKSDAPFLKVDGTPFLEVHHIEWLSNGGEDSVENAIALCPNCHRQAHFGVMELVPVNK
;
A
#
# COMPACT_ATOMS: atom_id res chain seq x y z
N MET A 1 3.49 -37.42 -28.59
CA MET A 1 3.46 -36.39 -27.51
C MET A 1 4.62 -35.44 -27.79
N SER A 2 4.32 -34.23 -28.31
CA SER A 2 5.37 -33.25 -28.65
C SER A 2 5.90 -32.60 -27.38
N ALA A 3 7.17 -32.74 -27.09
CA ALA A 3 7.82 -32.07 -25.97
C ALA A 3 7.77 -30.57 -26.23
N LYS A 4 7.03 -29.84 -25.38
CA LYS A 4 7.03 -28.37 -25.37
C LYS A 4 8.47 -27.93 -25.11
N SER A 5 9.10 -27.28 -26.09
CA SER A 5 10.40 -26.65 -25.96
C SER A 5 10.43 -25.77 -24.69
N LYS A 6 11.34 -26.06 -23.77
CA LYS A 6 11.54 -25.28 -22.55
C LYS A 6 11.94 -23.86 -22.97
N ARG A 7 11.10 -22.85 -22.66
CA ARG A 7 11.46 -21.45 -22.95
C ARG A 7 12.72 -21.09 -22.17
N THR A 8 13.73 -20.60 -22.86
CA THR A 8 14.93 -20.03 -22.25
C THR A 8 14.69 -18.55 -21.94
N TYR A 9 14.97 -18.15 -20.71
CA TYR A 9 14.89 -16.76 -20.27
C TYR A 9 16.29 -16.17 -20.17
N LYS A 10 16.40 -14.86 -20.29
CA LYS A 10 17.68 -14.15 -20.25
C LYS A 10 18.37 -14.26 -18.88
N TYR A 11 17.54 -14.34 -17.81
CA TYR A 11 18.00 -14.47 -16.43
C TYR A 11 17.15 -15.54 -15.73
N GLY A 12 17.81 -16.57 -15.21
CA GLY A 12 17.14 -17.65 -14.50
C GLY A 12 16.17 -18.48 -15.34
N ASP A 13 15.16 -19.02 -14.71
CA ASP A 13 14.20 -19.98 -15.25
C ASP A 13 12.82 -19.41 -15.58
N GLN A 14 12.62 -18.10 -15.37
CA GLN A 14 11.36 -17.38 -15.57
C GLN A 14 11.58 -15.95 -16.05
N PRO A 15 10.50 -15.24 -16.51
CA PRO A 15 10.59 -13.84 -16.91
C PRO A 15 11.08 -12.96 -15.77
N ILE A 16 12.03 -12.06 -16.06
CA ILE A 16 12.63 -11.17 -15.03
C ILE A 16 11.59 -10.32 -14.27
N ARG A 17 10.50 -9.93 -14.91
CA ARG A 17 9.40 -9.21 -14.24
C ARG A 17 8.71 -10.02 -13.14
N ILE A 18 8.72 -11.35 -13.22
CA ILE A 18 8.24 -12.23 -12.15
C ILE A 18 9.30 -12.34 -11.06
N THR A 19 10.55 -12.52 -11.45
CA THR A 19 11.68 -12.57 -10.52
C THR A 19 11.78 -11.30 -9.67
N THR A 20 11.52 -10.10 -10.24
CA THR A 20 11.53 -8.86 -9.45
C THR A 20 10.48 -8.84 -8.33
N VAL A 21 9.28 -9.37 -8.58
CA VAL A 21 8.23 -9.49 -7.54
C VAL A 21 8.66 -10.47 -6.45
N GLN A 22 9.18 -11.64 -6.84
CA GLN A 22 9.67 -12.64 -5.87
C GLN A 22 10.83 -12.09 -5.02
N VAL A 23 11.72 -11.31 -5.60
CA VAL A 23 12.79 -10.64 -4.85
C VAL A 23 12.23 -9.70 -3.80
N VAL A 24 11.20 -8.90 -4.13
CA VAL A 24 10.50 -8.05 -3.15
C VAL A 24 9.88 -8.90 -2.04
N GLU A 25 9.20 -9.99 -2.41
CA GLU A 25 8.48 -10.84 -1.46
C GLU A 25 9.42 -11.64 -0.56
N GLU A 26 10.39 -12.37 -1.15
CA GLU A 26 11.19 -13.37 -0.45
C GLU A 26 12.48 -12.83 0.17
N GLN A 27 13.09 -11.81 -0.46
CA GLN A 27 14.38 -11.28 0.00
C GLN A 27 14.27 -10.02 0.84
N PHE A 28 13.15 -9.28 0.69
CA PHE A 28 12.92 -8.03 1.39
C PHE A 28 11.62 -8.01 2.21
N GLY A 29 11.07 -9.19 2.53
CA GLY A 29 9.90 -9.29 3.42
C GLY A 29 8.65 -8.61 2.89
N GLY A 30 8.52 -8.44 1.57
CA GLY A 30 7.34 -7.90 0.92
C GLY A 30 7.40 -6.40 0.57
N ALA A 31 8.50 -5.70 0.89
CA ALA A 31 8.66 -4.29 0.55
C ALA A 31 10.13 -3.95 0.23
N ALA A 32 10.38 -3.25 -0.89
CA ALA A 32 11.72 -2.85 -1.30
C ALA A 32 11.71 -1.61 -2.19
N THR A 33 12.80 -0.88 -2.20
CA THR A 33 13.07 0.13 -3.22
C THR A 33 13.57 -0.52 -4.51
N ALA A 34 13.37 0.15 -5.65
CA ALA A 34 13.91 -0.34 -6.93
C ALA A 34 15.43 -0.55 -6.88
N LYS A 35 16.14 0.30 -6.12
CA LYS A 35 17.59 0.18 -5.95
C LYS A 35 17.98 -1.10 -5.21
N GLN A 36 17.30 -1.43 -4.12
CA GLN A 36 17.57 -2.69 -3.38
C GLN A 36 17.36 -3.91 -4.27
N VAL A 37 16.28 -3.94 -5.04
CA VAL A 37 16.00 -5.02 -5.99
C VAL A 37 17.05 -5.07 -7.10
N ASP A 38 17.45 -3.92 -7.65
CA ASP A 38 18.50 -3.84 -8.69
C ASP A 38 19.85 -4.36 -8.17
N ASP A 39 20.28 -3.90 -7.00
CA ASP A 39 21.55 -4.32 -6.36
C ASP A 39 21.54 -5.85 -6.10
N TYR A 40 20.42 -6.40 -5.65
CA TYR A 40 20.28 -7.85 -5.47
C TYR A 40 20.37 -8.61 -6.78
N LEU A 41 19.63 -8.17 -7.82
CA LEU A 41 19.63 -8.82 -9.14
C LEU A 41 21.00 -8.79 -9.81
N ARG A 42 21.73 -7.69 -9.70
CA ARG A 42 23.11 -7.58 -10.22
C ARG A 42 24.07 -8.53 -9.51
N LYS A 43 23.85 -8.77 -8.22
CA LYS A 43 24.64 -9.74 -7.45
C LYS A 43 24.32 -11.18 -7.87
N GLN A 44 23.05 -11.50 -8.14
CA GLN A 44 22.62 -12.84 -8.56
C GLN A 44 22.94 -13.14 -10.04
N PHE A 45 22.84 -12.13 -10.90
CA PHE A 45 23.04 -12.23 -12.32
C PHE A 45 24.10 -11.22 -12.80
N PRO A 46 25.39 -11.58 -12.86
CA PRO A 46 26.48 -10.64 -13.21
C PRO A 46 26.29 -9.91 -14.54
N HIS A 47 25.46 -10.45 -15.44
CA HIS A 47 25.15 -9.85 -16.75
C HIS A 47 23.80 -9.11 -16.77
N TYR A 48 23.22 -8.85 -15.59
CA TYR A 48 21.94 -8.14 -15.48
C TYR A 48 22.07 -6.68 -15.98
N LYS A 49 21.27 -6.32 -16.98
CA LYS A 49 21.26 -5.00 -17.63
C LYS A 49 19.86 -4.47 -17.89
N ASP A 50 18.82 -5.19 -17.44
CA ASP A 50 17.45 -4.77 -17.65
C ASP A 50 17.08 -3.63 -16.68
N ASP A 51 16.06 -2.86 -17.04
CA ASP A 51 15.54 -1.81 -16.19
C ASP A 51 14.68 -2.41 -15.07
N THR A 52 15.24 -2.44 -13.87
CA THR A 52 14.57 -2.98 -12.68
C THR A 52 13.31 -2.18 -12.33
N TRP A 53 13.34 -0.86 -12.47
CA TRP A 53 12.18 -0.02 -12.19
C TRP A 53 11.02 -0.34 -13.13
N LEU A 54 11.24 -0.49 -14.42
CA LEU A 54 10.22 -0.88 -15.39
C LEU A 54 9.65 -2.28 -15.08
N ASN A 55 10.50 -3.22 -14.69
CA ASN A 55 10.07 -4.57 -14.32
C ASN A 55 9.21 -4.60 -13.04
N LEU A 56 9.45 -3.70 -12.10
CA LEU A 56 8.59 -3.51 -10.93
C LEU A 56 7.27 -2.81 -11.30
N VAL A 57 7.34 -1.70 -12.04
CA VAL A 57 6.16 -0.90 -12.43
C VAL A 57 5.14 -1.72 -13.22
N VAL A 58 5.58 -2.63 -14.07
CA VAL A 58 4.67 -3.49 -14.86
C VAL A 58 3.74 -4.33 -13.97
N ASN A 59 4.19 -4.66 -12.76
CA ASN A 59 3.44 -5.41 -11.77
C ASN A 59 2.71 -4.53 -10.73
N THR A 60 2.80 -3.20 -10.83
CA THR A 60 2.35 -2.26 -9.81
C THR A 60 0.98 -1.66 -10.17
N VAL A 61 -0.01 -1.86 -9.29
CA VAL A 61 -1.42 -1.51 -9.55
C VAL A 61 -1.67 -0.02 -9.63
N ASN A 62 -0.93 0.80 -8.88
CA ASN A 62 -1.07 2.26 -8.81
C ASN A 62 0.04 3.02 -9.56
N CYS A 63 0.56 2.44 -10.64
CA CYS A 63 1.50 3.09 -11.55
C CYS A 63 0.99 3.05 -12.98
N ASN A 64 1.43 4.01 -13.79
CA ASN A 64 1.25 3.91 -15.23
C ASN A 64 2.16 2.81 -15.79
N ARG A 65 1.57 1.67 -16.13
CA ARG A 65 2.24 0.46 -16.61
C ARG A 65 1.96 0.15 -18.08
N SER A 66 1.55 1.16 -18.83
CA SER A 66 1.22 1.04 -20.25
C SER A 66 2.43 0.90 -21.18
N TYR A 67 3.65 0.84 -20.62
CA TYR A 67 4.87 0.64 -21.41
C TYR A 67 4.92 -0.70 -22.15
N TRP A 68 4.22 -1.70 -21.65
CA TRP A 68 4.18 -3.03 -22.25
C TRP A 68 2.82 -3.27 -22.92
N SER A 69 2.84 -3.79 -24.13
CA SER A 69 1.63 -4.04 -24.92
C SER A 69 0.59 -4.90 -24.20
N PHE A 70 1.03 -5.90 -23.42
CA PHE A 70 0.14 -6.77 -22.66
C PHE A 70 -0.55 -6.06 -21.48
N ASN A 71 -0.06 -4.91 -21.02
CA ASN A 71 -0.73 -4.11 -19.99
C ASN A 71 -1.74 -3.09 -20.55
N LYS A 72 -1.81 -2.96 -21.88
CA LYS A 72 -2.80 -2.09 -22.55
C LYS A 72 -4.15 -2.80 -22.65
N THR A 73 -4.72 -3.20 -21.52
CA THR A 73 -6.04 -3.83 -21.44
C THR A 73 -6.71 -3.35 -20.17
N ALA A 74 -7.87 -2.72 -20.34
CA ALA A 74 -8.66 -2.23 -19.21
C ALA A 74 -9.02 -3.39 -18.28
N ARG A 75 -8.80 -3.21 -16.98
CA ARG A 75 -9.11 -4.21 -15.96
C ARG A 75 -9.16 -3.62 -14.57
N ARG A 76 -9.87 -4.30 -13.70
CA ARG A 76 -9.89 -4.06 -12.26
C ARG A 76 -9.09 -5.14 -11.55
N THR A 77 -8.48 -4.80 -10.42
CA THR A 77 -7.66 -5.75 -9.64
C THR A 77 -8.49 -6.77 -8.87
N ASP A 78 -9.80 -6.59 -8.76
CA ASP A 78 -10.74 -7.57 -8.19
C ASP A 78 -11.30 -8.55 -9.24
N ASP A 79 -11.01 -8.37 -10.53
CA ASP A 79 -11.30 -9.34 -11.58
C ASP A 79 -10.18 -10.38 -11.68
N LEU A 80 -10.28 -11.40 -10.82
CA LEU A 80 -9.32 -12.52 -10.78
C LEU A 80 -9.35 -13.40 -12.02
N THR A 81 -10.37 -13.25 -12.88
CA THR A 81 -10.51 -14.02 -14.12
C THR A 81 -9.80 -13.35 -15.30
N HIS A 82 -9.44 -12.09 -15.15
CA HIS A 82 -8.77 -11.35 -16.22
C HIS A 82 -7.41 -11.96 -16.55
N ARG A 83 -7.15 -12.20 -17.85
CA ARG A 83 -5.92 -12.87 -18.35
C ARG A 83 -4.60 -12.23 -17.91
N HIS A 84 -4.62 -10.97 -17.45
CA HIS A 84 -3.45 -10.23 -16.98
C HIS A 84 -3.51 -9.93 -15.47
N HIS A 85 -4.40 -10.56 -14.72
CA HIS A 85 -4.46 -10.46 -13.27
C HIS A 85 -3.11 -10.82 -12.60
N GLU A 86 -2.35 -11.72 -13.20
CA GLU A 86 -1.01 -12.13 -12.71
C GLU A 86 -0.01 -10.97 -12.55
N TYR A 87 -0.26 -9.80 -13.15
CA TYR A 87 0.56 -8.59 -13.03
C TYR A 87 0.08 -7.61 -11.96
N ASP A 88 -0.97 -7.91 -11.22
CA ASP A 88 -1.50 -7.08 -10.17
C ASP A 88 -0.90 -7.49 -8.81
N ARG A 89 0.44 -7.36 -8.67
CA ARG A 89 1.22 -7.94 -7.58
C ARG A 89 1.84 -6.92 -6.64
N LEU A 90 2.08 -5.70 -7.08
CA LEU A 90 2.76 -4.68 -6.31
C LEU A 90 1.92 -3.41 -6.16
N PHE A 91 2.15 -2.69 -5.08
CA PHE A 91 1.67 -1.35 -4.83
C PHE A 91 2.88 -0.45 -4.56
N LYS A 92 2.86 0.80 -5.04
CA LYS A 92 3.96 1.75 -4.84
C LYS A 92 3.57 2.82 -3.83
N ARG A 93 4.34 2.93 -2.75
CA ARG A 93 4.22 3.98 -1.74
C ARG A 93 5.53 4.78 -1.67
N GLY A 94 5.50 6.03 -2.11
CA GLY A 94 6.73 6.80 -2.24
C GLY A 94 7.75 6.09 -3.15
N ASN A 95 8.91 5.75 -2.61
CA ASN A 95 9.98 5.02 -3.33
C ASN A 95 9.93 3.49 -3.15
N ILE A 96 9.01 2.99 -2.32
CA ILE A 96 8.91 1.58 -1.96
C ILE A 96 7.87 0.90 -2.84
N PHE A 97 8.20 -0.28 -3.34
CA PHE A 97 7.29 -1.24 -3.94
C PHE A 97 6.99 -2.31 -2.91
N GLU A 98 5.72 -2.46 -2.58
CA GLU A 98 5.25 -3.43 -1.58
C GLU A 98 4.27 -4.43 -2.20
N ILE A 99 4.14 -5.62 -1.62
CA ILE A 99 3.19 -6.63 -2.11
C ILE A 99 1.77 -6.07 -2.03
N TYR A 100 1.08 -6.09 -3.16
CA TYR A 100 -0.28 -5.57 -3.26
C TYR A 100 -1.27 -6.47 -2.50
N GLN A 101 -2.05 -5.85 -1.63
CA GLN A 101 -3.11 -6.48 -0.86
C GLN A 101 -4.39 -5.65 -0.99
N PRO A 102 -5.44 -6.14 -1.66
CA PRO A 102 -6.68 -5.37 -1.88
C PRO A 102 -7.33 -4.84 -0.59
N SER A 103 -7.25 -5.62 0.51
CA SER A 103 -7.77 -5.25 1.82
C SER A 103 -7.07 -4.03 2.46
N ILE A 104 -5.84 -3.75 2.05
CA ILE A 104 -5.02 -2.64 2.56
C ILE A 104 -4.97 -1.49 1.55
N HIS A 105 -4.71 -1.82 0.29
CA HIS A 105 -4.45 -0.84 -0.76
C HIS A 105 -5.72 -0.43 -1.53
N GLY A 106 -6.84 -1.14 -1.29
CA GLY A 106 -8.09 -0.98 -2.04
C GLY A 106 -8.02 -1.59 -3.44
N ILE A 107 -9.10 -1.49 -4.17
CA ILE A 107 -9.22 -1.97 -5.55
C ILE A 107 -8.73 -0.89 -6.51
N TRP A 108 -7.99 -1.29 -7.53
CA TRP A 108 -7.45 -0.40 -8.56
C TRP A 108 -7.94 -0.78 -9.94
N GLU A 109 -8.06 0.22 -10.80
CA GLU A 109 -8.51 0.07 -12.17
C GLU A 109 -7.48 0.65 -13.13
N LEU A 110 -7.13 -0.11 -14.17
CA LEU A 110 -6.40 0.35 -15.34
C LEU A 110 -7.42 0.58 -16.45
N TYR A 111 -7.50 1.79 -16.98
CA TYR A 111 -8.49 2.19 -17.98
C TYR A 111 -7.89 3.14 -19.01
N GLN A 112 -8.63 3.38 -20.08
CA GLN A 112 -8.28 4.35 -21.10
C GLN A 112 -9.21 5.56 -20.97
N ASP A 113 -8.65 6.77 -20.91
CA ASP A 113 -9.42 8.00 -20.84
C ASP A 113 -10.05 8.34 -22.20
N GLN A 114 -10.82 9.44 -22.26
CA GLN A 114 -11.51 9.89 -23.47
C GLN A 114 -10.55 10.25 -24.62
N GLN A 115 -9.29 10.55 -24.33
CA GLN A 115 -8.23 10.82 -25.29
C GLN A 115 -7.46 9.57 -25.72
N GLY A 116 -7.85 8.40 -25.21
CA GLY A 116 -7.18 7.13 -25.50
C GLY A 116 -5.90 6.91 -24.70
N LYS A 117 -5.61 7.73 -23.69
CA LYS A 117 -4.43 7.58 -22.83
C LYS A 117 -4.71 6.57 -21.73
N TRP A 118 -3.75 5.69 -21.47
CA TRP A 118 -3.82 4.73 -20.37
C TRP A 118 -3.60 5.40 -19.02
N CYS A 119 -4.57 5.22 -18.13
CA CYS A 119 -4.62 5.79 -16.79
C CYS A 119 -4.93 4.71 -15.77
N TYR A 120 -4.65 5.00 -14.53
CA TYR A 120 -5.01 4.15 -13.38
C TYR A 120 -5.68 5.00 -12.31
N ARG A 121 -6.60 4.38 -11.56
CA ARG A 121 -7.24 5.03 -10.43
C ARG A 121 -7.63 3.99 -9.36
N LYS A 122 -7.75 4.45 -8.12
CA LYS A 122 -8.40 3.67 -7.07
C LYS A 122 -9.90 3.63 -7.36
N VAL A 123 -10.48 2.43 -7.29
CA VAL A 123 -11.93 2.25 -7.40
C VAL A 123 -12.56 2.66 -6.07
N LYS A 124 -13.49 3.61 -6.11
CA LYS A 124 -14.25 4.01 -4.93
C LYS A 124 -15.18 2.88 -4.50
N SER A 125 -15.32 2.69 -3.18
CA SER A 125 -16.35 1.81 -2.62
C SER A 125 -17.75 2.34 -2.97
N GLU A 126 -18.77 1.50 -2.83
CA GLU A 126 -20.16 1.92 -3.04
C GLU A 126 -20.54 3.08 -2.09
N PHE A 127 -20.04 3.04 -0.85
CA PHE A 127 -20.24 4.14 0.09
C PHE A 127 -19.55 5.44 -0.36
N GLU A 128 -18.27 5.36 -0.80
CA GLU A 128 -17.57 6.55 -1.30
C GLU A 128 -18.24 7.14 -2.54
N LYS A 129 -18.77 6.31 -3.43
CA LYS A 129 -19.56 6.77 -4.58
C LYS A 129 -20.84 7.45 -4.14
N ALA A 130 -21.59 6.84 -3.21
CA ALA A 130 -22.81 7.42 -2.68
C ALA A 130 -22.57 8.78 -2.00
N VAL A 131 -21.42 8.93 -1.32
CA VAL A 131 -21.02 10.23 -0.73
C VAL A 131 -20.73 11.28 -1.82
N ASP A 132 -20.05 10.90 -2.91
CA ASP A 132 -19.82 11.81 -4.03
C ASP A 132 -21.14 12.23 -4.67
N ASP A 133 -22.02 11.27 -5.01
CA ASP A 133 -23.31 11.51 -5.62
C ASP A 133 -24.16 12.44 -4.73
N ALA A 134 -24.19 12.18 -3.42
CA ALA A 134 -24.87 13.04 -2.46
C ALA A 134 -24.26 14.44 -2.37
N SER A 135 -22.96 14.59 -2.58
CA SER A 135 -22.27 15.88 -2.54
C SER A 135 -22.60 16.75 -3.77
N GLU A 136 -22.97 16.16 -4.89
CA GLU A 136 -23.38 16.84 -6.12
C GLU A 136 -24.84 17.34 -6.08
N LEU A 137 -25.68 16.80 -5.18
CA LEU A 137 -27.05 17.22 -5.02
C LEU A 137 -27.17 18.67 -4.51
N LEU A 138 -28.23 19.37 -4.90
CA LEU A 138 -28.57 20.66 -4.31
C LEU A 138 -28.82 20.53 -2.80
N PRO A 139 -28.53 21.57 -2.00
CA PRO A 139 -28.77 21.53 -0.55
C PRO A 139 -30.21 21.19 -0.17
N SER A 140 -31.22 21.65 -0.96
CA SER A 140 -32.62 21.32 -0.76
C SER A 140 -32.94 19.84 -0.96
N GLU A 141 -32.45 19.27 -2.07
CA GLU A 141 -32.64 17.85 -2.40
C GLU A 141 -31.98 16.94 -1.35
N ARG A 142 -30.74 17.26 -0.95
CA ARG A 142 -30.03 16.55 0.10
C ARG A 142 -30.76 16.62 1.44
N LYS A 143 -31.37 17.78 1.76
CA LYS A 143 -32.16 17.93 2.96
C LYS A 143 -33.43 17.07 2.97
N GLU A 144 -34.15 17.01 1.84
CA GLU A 144 -35.34 16.15 1.71
C GLU A 144 -35.02 14.69 1.96
N ILE A 145 -33.91 14.20 1.40
CA ILE A 145 -33.42 12.82 1.61
C ILE A 145 -33.09 12.60 3.09
N LEU A 146 -32.32 13.51 3.71
CA LEU A 146 -31.96 13.43 5.14
C LEU A 146 -33.15 13.45 6.08
N ASP A 147 -34.21 14.21 5.73
CA ASP A 147 -35.45 14.28 6.52
C ASP A 147 -36.29 12.99 6.40
N ALA A 148 -36.15 12.26 5.28
CA ALA A 148 -36.83 10.99 5.01
C ALA A 148 -36.10 9.76 5.54
N GLU A 149 -34.77 9.82 5.71
CA GLU A 149 -33.93 8.70 6.16
C GLU A 149 -34.12 8.39 7.65
N SER A 150 -33.92 7.11 7.99
CA SER A 150 -33.83 6.68 9.39
C SER A 150 -32.61 7.32 10.06
N LYS A 151 -32.85 7.96 11.21
CA LYS A 151 -31.75 8.52 12.02
C LYS A 151 -30.99 7.47 12.84
N THR A 152 -31.45 6.24 12.85
CA THR A 152 -30.80 5.12 13.52
C THR A 152 -30.05 4.30 12.47
N PRO A 153 -28.71 4.30 12.48
CA PRO A 153 -27.92 3.52 11.53
C PRO A 153 -28.07 2.02 11.81
N GLU A 154 -27.96 1.24 10.75
CA GLU A 154 -27.89 -0.22 10.85
C GLU A 154 -26.54 -0.66 11.42
N LEU A 155 -26.56 -1.64 12.34
CA LEU A 155 -25.35 -2.24 12.89
C LEU A 155 -24.80 -3.29 11.91
N ILE A 156 -23.55 -3.10 11.49
CA ILE A 156 -22.84 -4.06 10.66
C ILE A 156 -21.74 -4.71 11.48
N GLU A 157 -21.73 -6.04 11.56
CA GLU A 157 -20.65 -6.80 12.17
C GLU A 157 -19.54 -7.07 11.14
N VAL A 158 -18.31 -6.73 11.52
CA VAL A 158 -17.13 -6.99 10.70
C VAL A 158 -16.08 -7.80 11.47
N THR A 159 -15.48 -8.79 10.82
CA THR A 159 -14.39 -9.57 11.38
C THR A 159 -13.06 -9.02 10.86
N THR A 160 -12.17 -8.63 11.76
CA THR A 160 -10.83 -8.16 11.41
C THR A 160 -9.75 -9.05 12.01
N ARG A 161 -8.58 -9.11 11.35
CA ARG A 161 -7.37 -9.75 11.90
C ARG A 161 -6.42 -8.66 12.36
N VAL A 162 -5.87 -8.81 13.57
CA VAL A 162 -4.91 -7.87 14.15
C VAL A 162 -3.65 -8.62 14.60
N TYR A 163 -2.51 -7.96 14.51
CA TYR A 163 -1.25 -8.47 15.05
C TYR A 163 -1.21 -8.23 16.56
N LYS A 164 -0.81 -9.26 17.32
CA LYS A 164 -0.53 -9.14 18.76
C LYS A 164 0.83 -8.45 18.90
N ARG A 165 0.82 -7.17 19.26
CA ARG A 165 2.04 -6.37 19.46
C ARG A 165 2.67 -6.62 20.84
N SER A 166 3.99 -6.46 20.93
CA SER A 166 4.73 -6.50 22.20
C SER A 166 4.43 -5.25 23.05
N PRO A 167 3.93 -5.39 24.27
CA PRO A 167 3.73 -4.25 25.15
C PRO A 167 5.06 -3.56 25.52
N TYR A 168 6.17 -4.27 25.48
CA TYR A 168 7.49 -3.71 25.77
C TYR A 168 7.97 -2.79 24.66
N VAL A 169 7.75 -3.15 23.39
CA VAL A 169 8.04 -2.27 22.24
C VAL A 169 7.21 -0.99 22.33
N VAL A 170 5.92 -1.12 22.59
CA VAL A 170 5.02 0.03 22.74
C VAL A 170 5.49 0.95 23.88
N ALA A 171 5.81 0.39 25.04
CA ALA A 171 6.28 1.17 26.20
C ALA A 171 7.56 1.93 25.90
N GLU A 172 8.56 1.24 25.34
CA GLU A 172 9.87 1.83 25.02
C GLU A 172 9.76 2.96 24.00
N VAL A 173 8.96 2.76 22.95
CA VAL A 173 8.74 3.78 21.91
C VAL A 173 8.05 5.03 22.49
N LEU A 174 7.06 4.86 23.36
CA LEU A 174 6.36 5.99 24.00
C LEU A 174 7.26 6.71 25.01
N LEU A 175 8.08 6.00 25.79
CA LEU A 175 9.07 6.59 26.72
C LEU A 175 10.13 7.38 25.94
N ARG A 176 10.67 6.81 24.86
CA ARG A 176 11.63 7.47 23.98
C ARG A 176 11.05 8.76 23.35
N ALA A 177 9.78 8.77 23.04
CA ALA A 177 9.09 9.92 22.46
C ALA A 177 8.89 11.06 23.46
N ASN A 178 8.86 10.75 24.76
CA ASN A 178 8.71 11.74 25.84
C ASN A 178 7.60 12.75 25.59
N GLY A 179 6.42 12.28 25.19
CA GLY A 179 5.24 13.11 24.93
C GLY A 179 5.26 13.90 23.61
N LYS A 180 6.27 13.74 22.77
CA LYS A 180 6.40 14.45 21.48
C LYS A 180 6.22 13.49 20.29
N CYS A 181 5.48 13.94 19.28
CA CYS A 181 5.41 13.24 18.00
C CYS A 181 6.80 13.14 17.37
N GLN A 182 7.26 11.92 17.08
CA GLN A 182 8.61 11.72 16.53
C GLN A 182 8.74 12.11 15.04
N SER A 183 7.61 12.40 14.35
CA SER A 183 7.60 12.94 12.99
C SER A 183 7.57 14.48 12.99
N CYS A 184 6.47 15.12 13.38
CA CYS A 184 6.33 16.58 13.33
C CYS A 184 7.01 17.31 14.51
N LYS A 185 7.50 16.59 15.52
CA LYS A 185 8.18 17.11 16.72
C LYS A 185 7.29 17.91 17.68
N SER A 186 6.01 18.09 17.36
CA SER A 186 5.04 18.75 18.24
C SER A 186 4.72 17.91 19.48
N ASP A 187 4.31 18.56 20.54
CA ASP A 187 3.76 17.86 21.72
C ASP A 187 2.54 17.02 21.35
N ALA A 188 2.26 15.98 22.14
CA ALA A 188 1.03 15.21 22.01
C ALA A 188 -0.19 16.16 22.07
N PRO A 189 -1.18 15.99 21.19
CA PRO A 189 -2.27 16.95 21.04
C PRO A 189 -3.18 17.06 22.29
N PHE A 190 -3.17 16.04 23.13
CA PHE A 190 -3.92 16.01 24.40
C PHE A 190 -3.34 14.97 25.35
N LEU A 191 -3.78 15.06 26.61
CA LEU A 191 -3.49 14.06 27.62
C LEU A 191 -4.68 13.08 27.72
N LYS A 192 -4.39 11.80 27.94
CA LYS A 192 -5.40 10.79 28.27
C LYS A 192 -6.01 11.06 29.65
N VAL A 193 -7.07 10.34 29.99
CA VAL A 193 -7.74 10.45 31.31
C VAL A 193 -6.77 10.17 32.47
N ASP A 194 -5.77 9.32 32.25
CA ASP A 194 -4.72 8.99 33.22
C ASP A 194 -3.58 10.03 33.30
N GLY A 195 -3.68 11.13 32.54
CA GLY A 195 -2.69 12.21 32.49
C GLY A 195 -1.49 11.93 31.58
N THR A 196 -1.44 10.78 30.91
CA THR A 196 -0.36 10.47 29.98
C THR A 196 -0.56 11.10 28.58
N PRO A 197 0.51 11.52 27.89
CA PRO A 197 0.40 12.07 26.52
C PRO A 197 -0.18 11.06 25.54
N PHE A 198 -1.12 11.49 24.69
CA PHE A 198 -1.68 10.64 23.66
C PHE A 198 -0.81 10.62 22.42
N LEU A 199 -0.10 9.52 22.22
CA LEU A 199 0.61 9.19 20.98
C LEU A 199 0.27 7.75 20.56
N GLU A 200 0.35 7.48 19.26
CA GLU A 200 0.08 6.17 18.66
C GLU A 200 1.39 5.58 18.15
N VAL A 201 1.66 4.31 18.48
CA VAL A 201 2.84 3.60 17.97
C VAL A 201 2.56 3.05 16.58
N HIS A 202 3.36 3.45 15.61
CA HIS A 202 3.30 3.06 14.21
C HIS A 202 4.56 2.30 13.82
N HIS A 203 4.44 1.20 13.07
CA HIS A 203 5.57 0.48 12.52
C HIS A 203 5.96 1.10 11.17
N ILE A 204 7.23 1.48 11.03
CA ILE A 204 7.78 2.11 9.82
C ILE A 204 7.65 1.16 8.64
N GLU A 205 8.15 -0.06 8.81
CA GLU A 205 7.81 -1.19 7.96
C GLU A 205 6.62 -1.92 8.60
N TRP A 206 5.53 -2.01 7.86
CA TRP A 206 4.28 -2.54 8.38
C TRP A 206 4.40 -4.02 8.74
N LEU A 207 3.81 -4.42 9.87
CA LEU A 207 3.75 -5.83 10.30
C LEU A 207 3.10 -6.74 9.24
N SER A 208 2.14 -6.21 8.47
CA SER A 208 1.52 -6.93 7.35
C SER A 208 2.46 -7.19 6.18
N ASN A 209 3.57 -6.46 6.11
CA ASN A 209 4.58 -6.57 5.07
C ASN A 209 5.84 -7.31 5.55
N GLY A 210 5.75 -7.96 6.71
CA GLY A 210 6.86 -8.68 7.31
C GLY A 210 7.75 -7.83 8.23
N GLY A 211 7.37 -6.56 8.48
CA GLY A 211 8.08 -5.70 9.41
C GLY A 211 8.13 -6.30 10.82
N GLU A 212 9.26 -6.11 11.51
CA GLU A 212 9.45 -6.61 12.85
C GLU A 212 8.69 -5.77 13.87
N ASP A 213 8.17 -6.39 14.93
CA ASP A 213 7.67 -5.71 16.12
C ASP A 213 8.84 -5.36 17.05
N SER A 214 9.64 -4.39 16.64
CA SER A 214 10.86 -3.94 17.29
C SER A 214 10.87 -2.42 17.53
N VAL A 215 11.69 -1.97 18.49
CA VAL A 215 11.82 -0.54 18.81
C VAL A 215 12.43 0.25 17.65
N GLU A 216 13.29 -0.38 16.87
CA GLU A 216 13.96 0.19 15.70
C GLU A 216 12.97 0.41 14.55
N ASN A 217 12.00 -0.49 14.41
CA ASN A 217 10.96 -0.43 13.38
C ASN A 217 9.71 0.33 13.84
N ALA A 218 9.69 0.92 15.04
CA ALA A 218 8.49 1.57 15.56
C ALA A 218 8.76 3.05 15.91
N ILE A 219 7.73 3.89 15.75
CA ILE A 219 7.79 5.34 15.96
C ILE A 219 6.51 5.83 16.63
N ALA A 220 6.61 6.76 17.56
CA ALA A 220 5.45 7.37 18.21
C ALA A 220 4.99 8.61 17.43
N LEU A 221 3.74 8.62 17.01
CA LEU A 221 3.14 9.65 16.18
C LEU A 221 1.92 10.29 16.88
N CYS A 222 1.69 11.58 16.62
CA CYS A 222 0.39 12.15 16.92
C CYS A 222 -0.67 11.59 15.94
N PRO A 223 -1.97 11.64 16.27
CA PRO A 223 -3.03 11.08 15.41
C PRO A 223 -3.00 11.60 13.97
N ASN A 224 -2.68 12.88 13.77
CA ASN A 224 -2.60 13.46 12.44
C ASN A 224 -1.46 12.85 11.61
N CYS A 225 -0.25 12.76 12.16
CA CYS A 225 0.89 12.13 11.49
C CYS A 225 0.65 10.64 11.27
N HIS A 226 0.01 9.95 12.24
CA HIS A 226 -0.32 8.54 12.11
C HIS A 226 -1.33 8.31 10.96
N ARG A 227 -2.40 9.12 10.88
CA ARG A 227 -3.35 9.07 9.76
C ARG A 227 -2.69 9.41 8.43
N GLN A 228 -1.82 10.42 8.42
CA GLN A 228 -1.07 10.78 7.21
C GLN A 228 -0.13 9.65 6.75
N ALA A 229 0.51 8.93 7.67
CA ALA A 229 1.33 7.76 7.35
C ALA A 229 0.51 6.61 6.72
N HIS A 230 -0.76 6.46 7.12
CA HIS A 230 -1.64 5.44 6.55
C HIS A 230 -2.30 5.85 5.22
N PHE A 231 -2.69 7.11 5.06
CA PHE A 231 -3.58 7.55 3.97
C PHE A 231 -2.98 8.63 3.07
N GLY A 232 -1.92 9.28 3.52
CA GLY A 232 -1.24 10.35 2.79
C GLY A 232 0.10 9.91 2.18
N VAL A 233 0.82 10.90 1.65
CA VAL A 233 2.21 10.73 1.21
C VAL A 233 3.10 11.23 2.34
N MET A 234 3.73 10.30 3.07
CA MET A 234 4.63 10.60 4.17
C MET A 234 5.78 9.58 4.18
N GLU A 235 7.02 10.09 4.22
CA GLU A 235 8.18 9.26 4.42
C GLU A 235 8.53 9.25 5.91
N LEU A 236 8.51 8.07 6.52
CA LEU A 236 8.93 7.88 7.90
C LEU A 236 10.36 7.35 7.90
N VAL A 237 11.19 7.95 8.72
CA VAL A 237 12.58 7.49 8.91
C VAL A 237 12.75 6.93 10.32
N PRO A 238 13.57 5.88 10.49
CA PRO A 238 13.92 5.37 11.83
C PRO A 238 14.48 6.48 12.70
N VAL A 239 14.08 6.48 13.97
CA VAL A 239 14.67 7.41 14.94
C VAL A 239 16.02 6.83 15.35
N ASN A 240 17.09 7.43 14.84
CA ASN A 240 18.46 7.10 15.27
C ASN A 240 18.60 7.33 16.78
N LYS A 241 19.32 6.41 17.44
CA LYS A 241 19.65 6.50 18.88
C LYS A 241 20.51 7.71 19.16
#